data_a00d03e050bdc6c173d73086ca779be3
#
_entry.id   a00d03e050bdc6c173d73086ca779be3
#
_cell.length_a   1.000
_cell.length_b   1.000
_cell.length_c   1.000
_cell.angle_alpha   90.00
_cell.angle_beta   90.00
_cell.angle_gamma   90.00
#
_symmetry.space_group_name_H-M   'P 1'
#
loop_
_entity.id
_entity.type
_entity.pdbx_description
1 polymer ?
#
loop_
_entity_poly.entity_id
_entity_poly.type
_entity_poly.pdbx_seq_one_letter_code
_entity_poly.pdbx_strand_id
1 'polypeptide(L)'
;MLTLDKIYHAAFVLKDVARKTDLIEAPKLSKDCQLYLKTENLQATGSFKVRGAYYKISQLSEEESAKGVIACSAGNHAQGVALAATRRGIRSIVCMPDGAPLMKVENTKNLGAEVCLVPGTYDEAHDKAVQLQKEYDMTFIHPYDDEQVIAGQGTIGLEILDQLPDVDAVVVPVGGGGLISGIAFAIKTLRPEVKVYGVQAEGAPSMYRSLHEHKYLSLIHISEPTRLALI
;
A
#
# COMPACT_ATOMS: atom_id res chain seq x y z
N MET A 1 8.50 14.42 -8.02
CA MET A 1 7.09 14.86 -7.91
C MET A 1 6.20 13.86 -8.63
N LEU A 2 5.05 13.47 -8.05
CA LEU A 2 4.07 12.58 -8.65
C LEU A 2 3.51 13.21 -9.93
N THR A 3 3.39 12.43 -11.01
CA THR A 3 2.82 12.85 -12.28
C THR A 3 1.85 11.78 -12.80
N LEU A 4 0.94 12.18 -13.68
CA LEU A 4 0.02 11.24 -14.30
C LEU A 4 0.76 10.21 -15.17
N ASP A 5 1.85 10.62 -15.83
CA ASP A 5 2.69 9.72 -16.63
C ASP A 5 3.30 8.60 -15.79
N LYS A 6 3.72 8.89 -14.54
CA LYS A 6 4.20 7.85 -13.63
C LYS A 6 3.11 6.84 -13.27
N ILE A 7 1.85 7.29 -13.14
CA ILE A 7 0.72 6.41 -12.85
C ILE A 7 0.38 5.55 -14.08
N TYR A 8 0.40 6.10 -15.29
CA TYR A 8 0.22 5.33 -16.52
C TYR A 8 1.37 4.34 -16.73
N HIS A 9 2.60 4.75 -16.48
CA HIS A 9 3.75 3.84 -16.54
C HIS A 9 3.62 2.73 -15.48
N ALA A 10 3.16 3.05 -14.26
CA ALA A 10 2.87 2.05 -13.25
C ALA A 10 1.77 1.06 -13.71
N ALA A 11 0.70 1.55 -14.34
CA ALA A 11 -0.35 0.68 -14.89
C ALA A 11 0.18 -0.26 -15.97
N PHE A 12 1.07 0.21 -16.83
CA PHE A 12 1.73 -0.63 -17.83
C PHE A 12 2.62 -1.69 -17.19
N VAL A 13 3.48 -1.31 -16.24
CA VAL A 13 4.40 -2.23 -15.54
C VAL A 13 3.65 -3.29 -14.72
N LEU A 14 2.48 -2.93 -14.18
CA LEU A 14 1.68 -3.81 -13.33
C LEU A 14 0.77 -4.77 -14.10
N LYS A 15 0.67 -4.66 -15.42
CA LYS A 15 -0.30 -5.40 -16.26
C LYS A 15 -0.29 -6.92 -16.03
N ASP A 16 0.90 -7.52 -15.85
CA ASP A 16 1.05 -8.97 -15.66
C ASP A 16 1.33 -9.36 -14.19
N VAL A 17 1.21 -8.41 -13.27
CA VAL A 17 1.53 -8.58 -11.86
C VAL A 17 0.33 -8.40 -10.95
N ALA A 18 -0.34 -7.25 -11.10
CA ALA A 18 -1.54 -6.92 -10.36
C ALA A 18 -2.78 -7.29 -11.17
N ARG A 19 -3.77 -7.86 -10.48
CA ARG A 19 -5.07 -8.10 -11.09
C ARG A 19 -5.79 -6.77 -11.28
N LYS A 20 -6.42 -6.55 -12.42
CA LYS A 20 -7.47 -5.54 -12.57
C LYS A 20 -8.70 -6.08 -11.83
N THR A 21 -8.81 -5.74 -10.53
CA THR A 21 -9.92 -6.22 -9.71
C THR A 21 -11.24 -5.63 -10.15
N ASP A 22 -12.33 -6.35 -9.96
CA ASP A 22 -13.65 -5.90 -10.39
C ASP A 22 -14.21 -4.82 -9.46
N LEU A 23 -15.05 -3.95 -10.03
CA LEU A 23 -16.02 -3.15 -9.29
C LEU A 23 -17.31 -3.98 -9.15
N ILE A 24 -17.64 -4.36 -7.92
CA ILE A 24 -18.81 -5.18 -7.62
C ILE A 24 -19.90 -4.29 -7.02
N GLU A 25 -21.08 -4.29 -7.64
CA GLU A 25 -22.24 -3.58 -7.11
C GLU A 25 -22.67 -4.18 -5.78
N ALA A 26 -22.95 -3.32 -4.80
CA ALA A 26 -23.31 -3.69 -3.44
C ALA A 26 -24.66 -3.09 -2.99
N PRO A 27 -25.78 -3.43 -3.65
CA PRO A 27 -27.08 -2.77 -3.44
C PRO A 27 -27.67 -2.99 -2.05
N LYS A 28 -27.16 -4.00 -1.32
CA LYS A 28 -27.60 -4.27 0.07
C LYS A 28 -26.93 -3.35 1.10
N LEU A 29 -25.83 -2.68 0.75
CA LEU A 29 -25.07 -1.82 1.66
C LEU A 29 -25.55 -0.36 1.63
N SER A 30 -26.22 0.06 0.57
CA SER A 30 -26.82 1.40 0.48
C SER A 30 -28.16 1.33 -0.28
N LYS A 31 -29.13 2.15 0.18
CA LYS A 31 -30.43 2.37 -0.51
C LYS A 31 -30.48 3.75 -1.18
N ASP A 32 -29.57 4.64 -0.81
CA ASP A 32 -29.58 6.04 -1.20
C ASP A 32 -28.70 6.35 -2.40
N CYS A 33 -27.81 5.41 -2.76
CA CYS A 33 -26.93 5.52 -3.90
C CYS A 33 -26.58 4.15 -4.49
N GLN A 34 -26.14 4.13 -5.75
CA GLN A 34 -25.51 2.95 -6.35
C GLN A 34 -24.09 2.82 -5.78
N LEU A 35 -23.89 1.81 -4.94
CA LEU A 35 -22.61 1.56 -4.28
C LEU A 35 -21.87 0.43 -4.96
N TYR A 36 -20.61 0.67 -5.26
CA TYR A 36 -19.68 -0.30 -5.83
C TYR A 36 -18.47 -0.51 -4.91
N LEU A 37 -17.97 -1.73 -4.87
CA LEU A 37 -16.77 -2.10 -4.12
C LEU A 37 -15.64 -2.43 -5.09
N LYS A 38 -14.53 -1.69 -5.02
CA LYS A 38 -13.28 -2.03 -5.69
C LYS A 38 -12.55 -3.10 -4.86
N THR A 39 -12.58 -4.34 -5.33
CA THR A 39 -12.26 -5.53 -4.53
C THR A 39 -10.76 -5.82 -4.44
N GLU A 40 -9.97 -4.87 -3.94
CA GLU A 40 -8.51 -5.04 -3.74
C GLU A 40 -8.12 -6.11 -2.71
N ASN A 41 -9.07 -6.63 -1.92
CA ASN A 41 -8.90 -7.82 -1.11
C ASN A 41 -8.78 -9.11 -1.94
N LEU A 42 -9.16 -9.09 -3.21
CA LEU A 42 -8.98 -10.19 -4.17
C LEU A 42 -7.70 -10.06 -5.01
N GLN A 43 -6.84 -9.11 -4.67
CA GLN A 43 -5.55 -8.90 -5.33
C GLN A 43 -4.59 -10.09 -5.08
N ALA A 44 -3.53 -10.21 -5.86
CA ALA A 44 -2.56 -11.32 -5.83
C ALA A 44 -2.01 -11.65 -4.44
N THR A 45 -1.86 -10.63 -3.56
CA THR A 45 -1.43 -10.81 -2.16
C THR A 45 -2.55 -10.53 -1.15
N GLY A 46 -3.82 -10.53 -1.59
CA GLY A 46 -4.95 -10.20 -0.75
C GLY A 46 -5.07 -8.72 -0.39
N SER A 47 -4.32 -7.83 -1.07
CA SER A 47 -4.39 -6.38 -0.87
C SER A 47 -3.74 -5.59 -2.00
N PHE A 48 -4.09 -4.31 -2.10
CA PHE A 48 -3.54 -3.36 -3.05
C PHE A 48 -2.02 -3.12 -2.92
N LYS A 49 -1.40 -3.51 -1.81
CA LYS A 49 0.01 -3.21 -1.51
C LYS A 49 0.99 -3.72 -2.55
N VAL A 50 0.66 -4.80 -3.24
CA VAL A 50 1.49 -5.34 -4.33
C VAL A 50 1.71 -4.32 -5.44
N ARG A 51 0.75 -3.43 -5.73
CA ARG A 51 0.84 -2.44 -6.81
C ARG A 51 2.00 -1.46 -6.56
N GLY A 52 1.99 -0.79 -5.42
CA GLY A 52 3.04 0.16 -5.07
C GLY A 52 4.39 -0.51 -4.83
N ALA A 53 4.41 -1.64 -4.12
CA ALA A 53 5.65 -2.37 -3.87
C ALA A 53 6.32 -2.83 -5.17
N TYR A 54 5.55 -3.42 -6.10
CA TYR A 54 6.10 -3.88 -7.36
C TYR A 54 6.57 -2.71 -8.24
N TYR A 55 5.77 -1.66 -8.36
CA TYR A 55 6.18 -0.51 -9.16
C TYR A 55 7.46 0.12 -8.60
N LYS A 56 7.57 0.36 -7.29
CA LYS A 56 8.80 0.85 -6.67
C LYS A 56 10.00 -0.04 -6.98
N ILE A 57 9.89 -1.33 -6.74
CA ILE A 57 10.99 -2.28 -6.95
C ILE A 57 11.35 -2.40 -8.43
N SER A 58 10.39 -2.21 -9.34
CA SER A 58 10.65 -2.22 -10.79
C SER A 58 11.45 -1.01 -11.29
N GLN A 59 11.54 0.05 -10.51
CA GLN A 59 12.25 1.29 -10.85
C GLN A 59 13.67 1.35 -10.27
N LEU A 60 14.11 0.31 -9.57
CA LEU A 60 15.46 0.23 -9.03
C LEU A 60 16.47 0.10 -10.15
N SER A 61 17.62 0.73 -10.00
CA SER A 61 18.78 0.52 -10.86
C SER A 61 19.32 -0.91 -10.73
N GLU A 62 20.19 -1.33 -11.64
CA GLU A 62 20.87 -2.63 -11.54
C GLU A 62 21.70 -2.73 -10.26
N GLU A 63 22.38 -1.64 -9.88
CA GLU A 63 23.16 -1.57 -8.65
C GLU A 63 22.29 -1.72 -7.39
N GLU A 64 21.18 -0.97 -7.29
CA GLU A 64 20.22 -1.09 -6.19
C GLU A 64 19.59 -2.48 -6.13
N SER A 65 19.24 -3.05 -7.29
CA SER A 65 18.67 -4.39 -7.41
C SER A 65 19.64 -5.47 -6.92
N ALA A 66 20.93 -5.33 -7.23
CA ALA A 66 21.96 -6.27 -6.80
C ALA A 66 22.17 -6.28 -5.28
N LYS A 67 21.97 -5.12 -4.61
CA LYS A 67 22.05 -5.00 -3.15
C LYS A 67 20.81 -5.55 -2.45
N GLY A 68 19.67 -5.58 -3.14
CA GLY A 68 18.39 -6.07 -2.62
C GLY A 68 17.54 -5.00 -1.95
N VAL A 69 16.40 -5.43 -1.42
CA VAL A 69 15.41 -4.55 -0.79
C VAL A 69 15.09 -4.97 0.64
N ILE A 70 14.72 -4.01 1.47
CA ILE A 70 14.31 -4.25 2.84
C ILE A 70 13.03 -3.49 3.18
N ALA A 71 12.19 -4.07 4.02
CA ALA A 71 10.99 -3.44 4.53
C ALA A 71 10.75 -3.78 6.00
N CYS A 72 9.97 -2.94 6.70
CA CYS A 72 9.41 -3.26 8.00
C CYS A 72 7.89 -3.33 7.89
N SER A 73 7.32 -4.51 8.10
CA SER A 73 5.86 -4.70 8.10
C SER A 73 5.49 -6.11 8.53
N ALA A 74 4.54 -6.24 9.45
CA ALA A 74 3.93 -7.52 9.83
C ALA A 74 2.60 -7.80 9.07
N GLY A 75 2.36 -7.13 7.94
CA GLY A 75 1.06 -7.19 7.27
C GLY A 75 1.14 -7.29 5.74
N ASN A 76 0.21 -6.60 5.09
CA ASN A 76 0.02 -6.68 3.64
C ASN A 76 1.20 -6.11 2.84
N HIS A 77 1.91 -5.12 3.39
CA HIS A 77 3.08 -4.56 2.72
C HIS A 77 4.24 -5.56 2.63
N ALA A 78 4.47 -6.33 3.69
CA ALA A 78 5.44 -7.42 3.72
C ALA A 78 5.26 -8.38 2.55
N GLN A 79 4.04 -8.85 2.35
CA GLN A 79 3.70 -9.77 1.26
C GLN A 79 3.84 -9.11 -0.12
N GLY A 80 3.47 -7.83 -0.23
CA GLY A 80 3.65 -7.06 -1.47
C GLY A 80 5.13 -6.95 -1.87
N VAL A 81 6.01 -6.62 -0.91
CA VAL A 81 7.47 -6.53 -1.13
C VAL A 81 8.06 -7.90 -1.47
N ALA A 82 7.70 -8.95 -0.72
CA ALA A 82 8.18 -10.30 -0.94
C ALA A 82 7.86 -10.79 -2.36
N LEU A 83 6.59 -10.69 -2.78
CA LEU A 83 6.17 -11.08 -4.12
C LEU A 83 6.88 -10.26 -5.20
N ALA A 84 6.97 -8.94 -5.01
CA ALA A 84 7.55 -8.04 -5.98
C ALA A 84 9.06 -8.32 -6.19
N ALA A 85 9.81 -8.47 -5.10
CA ALA A 85 11.24 -8.76 -5.14
C ALA A 85 11.51 -10.12 -5.78
N THR A 86 10.79 -11.16 -5.37
CA THR A 86 10.95 -12.52 -5.90
C THR A 86 10.67 -12.58 -7.40
N ARG A 87 9.59 -11.92 -7.90
CA ARG A 87 9.31 -11.87 -9.34
C ARG A 87 10.37 -11.17 -10.16
N ARG A 88 11.18 -10.33 -9.54
CA ARG A 88 12.29 -9.62 -10.18
C ARG A 88 13.65 -10.25 -9.91
N GLY A 89 13.71 -11.37 -9.19
CA GLY A 89 14.95 -12.04 -8.82
C GLY A 89 15.81 -11.22 -7.83
N ILE A 90 15.18 -10.34 -7.05
CA ILE A 90 15.86 -9.45 -6.11
C ILE A 90 15.74 -10.03 -4.69
N ARG A 91 16.85 -10.07 -3.95
CA ARG A 91 16.85 -10.44 -2.53
C ARG A 91 15.98 -9.48 -1.72
N SER A 92 15.17 -10.00 -0.83
CA SER A 92 14.37 -9.16 0.08
C SER A 92 14.43 -9.62 1.53
N ILE A 93 14.57 -8.67 2.44
CA ILE A 93 14.48 -8.87 3.89
C ILE A 93 13.25 -8.13 4.39
N VAL A 94 12.45 -8.78 5.24
CA VAL A 94 11.31 -8.15 5.90
C VAL A 94 11.44 -8.31 7.41
N CYS A 95 11.62 -7.17 8.11
CA CYS A 95 11.63 -7.13 9.56
C CYS A 95 10.21 -7.06 10.11
N MET A 96 9.91 -7.87 11.11
CA MET A 96 8.62 -7.97 11.80
C MET A 96 8.83 -8.09 13.30
N PRO A 97 7.93 -7.56 14.15
CA PRO A 97 7.89 -7.95 15.56
C PRO A 97 7.74 -9.46 15.72
N ASP A 98 8.36 -10.04 16.73
CA ASP A 98 8.26 -11.48 17.01
C ASP A 98 6.85 -11.94 17.39
N GLY A 99 6.01 -11.01 17.88
CA GLY A 99 4.57 -11.20 18.10
C GLY A 99 3.71 -11.14 16.82
N ALA A 100 4.30 -11.04 15.63
CA ALA A 100 3.53 -11.03 14.38
C ALA A 100 2.73 -12.33 14.18
N PRO A 101 1.51 -12.26 13.61
CA PRO A 101 0.71 -13.46 13.36
C PRO A 101 1.47 -14.47 12.50
N LEU A 102 1.58 -15.72 12.96
CA LEU A 102 2.35 -16.78 12.31
C LEU A 102 2.01 -16.93 10.82
N MET A 103 0.72 -16.87 10.48
CA MET A 103 0.27 -16.92 9.09
C MET A 103 0.88 -15.81 8.22
N LYS A 104 1.07 -14.60 8.76
CA LYS A 104 1.68 -13.49 8.02
C LYS A 104 3.18 -13.72 7.80
N VAL A 105 3.85 -14.25 8.82
CA VAL A 105 5.27 -14.64 8.74
C VAL A 105 5.47 -15.70 7.66
N GLU A 106 4.67 -16.78 7.71
CA GLU A 106 4.76 -17.89 6.76
C GLU A 106 4.41 -17.45 5.34
N ASN A 107 3.34 -16.69 5.16
CA ASN A 107 2.98 -16.18 3.85
C ASN A 107 4.10 -15.32 3.24
N THR A 108 4.77 -14.49 4.04
CA THR A 108 5.87 -13.66 3.56
C THR A 108 7.08 -14.51 3.17
N LYS A 109 7.42 -15.54 3.95
CA LYS A 109 8.48 -16.52 3.61
C LYS A 109 8.14 -17.30 2.34
N ASN A 110 6.90 -17.78 2.23
CA ASN A 110 6.43 -18.55 1.06
C ASN A 110 6.45 -17.70 -0.23
N LEU A 111 6.37 -16.39 -0.11
CA LEU A 111 6.53 -15.45 -1.21
C LEU A 111 8.01 -15.13 -1.52
N GLY A 112 8.96 -15.75 -0.82
CA GLY A 112 10.39 -15.73 -1.12
C GLY A 112 11.22 -14.69 -0.36
N ALA A 113 10.66 -13.98 0.63
CA ALA A 113 11.44 -13.05 1.43
C ALA A 113 12.13 -13.73 2.63
N GLU A 114 13.30 -13.24 3.00
CA GLU A 114 13.91 -13.50 4.29
C GLU A 114 13.16 -12.74 5.37
N VAL A 115 12.65 -13.44 6.39
CA VAL A 115 11.93 -12.78 7.49
C VAL A 115 12.85 -12.68 8.70
N CYS A 116 13.07 -11.45 9.17
CA CYS A 116 13.78 -11.12 10.39
C CYS A 116 12.76 -10.83 11.51
N LEU A 117 12.58 -11.76 12.44
CA LEU A 117 11.75 -11.54 13.61
C LEU A 117 12.57 -10.80 14.68
N VAL A 118 12.00 -9.73 15.21
CA VAL A 118 12.65 -8.83 16.17
C VAL A 118 11.83 -8.82 17.45
N PRO A 119 12.42 -9.10 18.61
CA PRO A 119 11.74 -8.98 19.89
C PRO A 119 11.23 -7.55 20.12
N GLY A 120 9.96 -7.41 20.53
CA GLY A 120 9.37 -6.12 20.84
C GLY A 120 8.25 -5.70 19.90
N THR A 121 8.15 -4.40 19.67
CA THR A 121 7.07 -3.75 18.91
C THR A 121 7.47 -3.48 17.44
N TYR A 122 6.64 -2.72 16.76
CA TYR A 122 6.94 -2.26 15.41
C TYR A 122 8.19 -1.36 15.38
N ASP A 123 8.42 -0.56 16.42
CA ASP A 123 9.54 0.40 16.45
C ASP A 123 10.88 -0.33 16.49
N GLU A 124 11.04 -1.36 17.32
CA GLU A 124 12.26 -2.17 17.35
C GLU A 124 12.48 -2.89 16.01
N ALA A 125 11.40 -3.38 15.39
CA ALA A 125 11.49 -4.03 14.07
C ALA A 125 11.89 -3.02 12.98
N HIS A 126 11.40 -1.78 13.05
CA HIS A 126 11.78 -0.71 12.15
C HIS A 126 13.25 -0.30 12.32
N ASP A 127 13.70 -0.12 13.57
CA ASP A 127 15.09 0.22 13.86
C ASP A 127 16.03 -0.88 13.35
N LYS A 128 15.66 -2.15 13.54
CA LYS A 128 16.41 -3.28 12.98
C LYS A 128 16.44 -3.25 11.46
N ALA A 129 15.34 -2.91 10.80
CA ALA A 129 15.31 -2.77 9.35
C ALA A 129 16.24 -1.64 8.88
N VAL A 130 16.26 -0.50 9.57
CA VAL A 130 17.18 0.62 9.27
C VAL A 130 18.64 0.23 9.52
N GLN A 131 18.92 -0.55 10.57
CA GLN A 131 20.26 -1.08 10.82
C GLN A 131 20.72 -1.97 9.65
N LEU A 132 19.90 -2.97 9.27
CA LEU A 132 20.23 -3.90 8.18
C LEU A 132 20.29 -3.20 6.82
N GLN A 133 19.46 -2.19 6.59
CA GLN A 133 19.53 -1.34 5.41
C GLN A 133 20.94 -0.75 5.23
N LYS A 134 21.50 -0.19 6.31
CA LYS A 134 22.85 0.43 6.28
C LYS A 134 23.94 -0.63 6.18
N GLU A 135 23.79 -1.75 6.86
CA GLU A 135 24.78 -2.84 6.88
C GLU A 135 24.96 -3.49 5.50
N TYR A 136 23.84 -3.71 4.80
CA TYR A 136 23.83 -4.38 3.47
C TYR A 136 23.65 -3.39 2.30
N ASP A 137 23.56 -2.10 2.58
CA ASP A 137 23.32 -1.05 1.58
C ASP A 137 22.06 -1.32 0.72
N MET A 138 21.01 -1.87 1.35
CA MET A 138 19.75 -2.23 0.67
C MET A 138 18.83 -1.04 0.49
N THR A 139 17.96 -1.11 -0.52
CA THR A 139 16.91 -0.10 -0.70
C THR A 139 15.72 -0.36 0.23
N PHE A 140 15.36 0.62 1.07
CA PHE A 140 14.18 0.53 1.92
C PHE A 140 12.91 0.77 1.11
N ILE A 141 11.95 -0.15 1.17
CA ILE A 141 10.66 -0.03 0.49
C ILE A 141 9.62 0.48 1.49
N HIS A 142 9.35 1.78 1.42
CA HIS A 142 8.41 2.44 2.33
C HIS A 142 6.96 2.01 2.04
N PRO A 143 6.12 1.77 3.06
CA PRO A 143 4.77 1.21 2.88
C PRO A 143 3.75 2.19 2.28
N TYR A 144 4.01 3.50 2.23
CA TYR A 144 3.09 4.53 1.75
C TYR A 144 3.73 5.88 1.37
N ASP A 145 4.81 6.30 2.03
CA ASP A 145 5.45 7.61 1.81
C ASP A 145 6.65 7.47 0.85
N ASP A 146 6.34 7.09 -0.36
CA ASP A 146 7.27 7.01 -1.49
C ASP A 146 6.49 7.29 -2.77
N GLU A 147 7.00 8.17 -3.60
CA GLU A 147 6.32 8.65 -4.80
C GLU A 147 6.01 7.53 -5.79
N GLN A 148 6.89 6.56 -5.93
CA GLN A 148 6.69 5.42 -6.83
C GLN A 148 5.67 4.43 -6.22
N VAL A 149 5.70 4.25 -4.89
CA VAL A 149 4.66 3.47 -4.19
C VAL A 149 3.30 4.13 -4.38
N ILE A 150 3.20 5.45 -4.21
CA ILE A 150 1.98 6.22 -4.43
C ILE A 150 1.49 6.11 -5.88
N ALA A 151 2.41 6.20 -6.87
CA ALA A 151 2.06 6.04 -8.28
C ALA A 151 1.48 4.65 -8.58
N GLY A 152 2.06 3.59 -8.02
CA GLY A 152 1.53 2.23 -8.13
C GLY A 152 0.10 2.10 -7.58
N GLN A 153 -0.18 2.72 -6.42
CA GLN A 153 -1.53 2.75 -5.83
C GLN A 153 -2.50 3.58 -6.68
N GLY A 154 -2.01 4.63 -7.35
CA GLY A 154 -2.81 5.49 -8.23
C GLY A 154 -3.44 4.76 -9.42
N THR A 155 -2.88 3.62 -9.81
CA THR A 155 -3.45 2.78 -10.88
C THR A 155 -4.87 2.31 -10.57
N ILE A 156 -5.24 2.20 -9.29
CA ILE A 156 -6.62 1.90 -8.87
C ILE A 156 -7.57 3.01 -9.31
N GLY A 157 -7.14 4.27 -9.23
CA GLY A 157 -7.94 5.41 -9.70
C GLY A 157 -8.22 5.35 -11.20
N LEU A 158 -7.22 4.95 -12.00
CA LEU A 158 -7.41 4.73 -13.45
C LEU A 158 -8.41 3.60 -13.72
N GLU A 159 -8.28 2.50 -12.99
CA GLU A 159 -9.19 1.35 -13.15
C GLU A 159 -10.63 1.69 -12.75
N ILE A 160 -10.83 2.48 -11.69
CA ILE A 160 -12.16 2.94 -11.27
C ILE A 160 -12.80 3.78 -12.37
N LEU A 161 -12.07 4.76 -12.93
CA LEU A 161 -12.60 5.62 -14.01
C LEU A 161 -12.90 4.85 -15.30
N ASP A 162 -12.14 3.80 -15.58
CA ASP A 162 -12.37 2.93 -16.73
C ASP A 162 -13.58 1.98 -16.52
N GLN A 163 -13.75 1.44 -15.31
CA GLN A 163 -14.83 0.50 -14.99
C GLN A 163 -16.18 1.18 -14.68
N LEU A 164 -16.15 2.43 -14.21
CA LEU A 164 -17.34 3.24 -13.90
C LEU A 164 -17.11 4.69 -14.35
N PRO A 165 -17.27 4.97 -15.66
CA PRO A 165 -16.98 6.29 -16.22
C PRO A 165 -17.85 7.43 -15.68
N ASP A 166 -19.02 7.13 -15.12
CA ASP A 166 -19.98 8.07 -14.53
C ASP A 166 -19.94 8.11 -13.00
N VAL A 167 -18.83 7.67 -12.39
CA VAL A 167 -18.64 7.73 -10.94
C VAL A 167 -18.69 9.18 -10.42
N ASP A 168 -19.52 9.43 -9.41
CA ASP A 168 -19.65 10.73 -8.74
C ASP A 168 -18.69 10.93 -7.57
N ALA A 169 -18.42 9.84 -6.85
CA ALA A 169 -17.59 9.90 -5.65
C ALA A 169 -16.84 8.59 -5.39
N VAL A 170 -15.64 8.72 -4.85
CA VAL A 170 -14.82 7.59 -4.41
C VAL A 170 -14.47 7.75 -2.93
N VAL A 171 -14.71 6.70 -2.16
CA VAL A 171 -14.38 6.63 -0.73
C VAL A 171 -13.18 5.72 -0.53
N VAL A 172 -12.13 6.23 0.09
CA VAL A 172 -10.84 5.54 0.24
C VAL A 172 -10.46 5.43 1.71
N PRO A 173 -10.14 4.21 2.21
CA PRO A 173 -9.63 4.06 3.56
C PRO A 173 -8.23 4.69 3.67
N VAL A 174 -7.99 5.42 4.76
CA VAL A 174 -6.76 6.16 4.98
C VAL A 174 -6.02 5.60 6.21
N GLY A 175 -4.82 5.10 5.97
CA GLY A 175 -3.79 4.89 6.99
C GLY A 175 -2.72 5.96 6.85
N GLY A 176 -1.56 5.60 6.31
CA GLY A 176 -0.45 6.54 6.01
C GLY A 176 -0.64 7.43 4.79
N GLY A 177 -1.78 7.39 4.13
CA GLY A 177 -2.14 8.32 3.05
C GLY A 177 -1.73 7.89 1.64
N GLY A 178 -0.81 6.94 1.45
CA GLY A 178 -0.29 6.61 0.12
C GLY A 178 -1.33 6.11 -0.88
N LEU A 179 -2.34 5.35 -0.42
CA LEU A 179 -3.43 4.88 -1.26
C LEU A 179 -4.29 6.03 -1.77
N ILE A 180 -4.81 6.85 -0.84
CA ILE A 180 -5.68 7.97 -1.20
C ILE A 180 -4.93 9.01 -2.02
N SER A 181 -3.66 9.27 -1.74
CA SER A 181 -2.84 10.21 -2.50
C SER A 181 -2.72 9.80 -3.97
N GLY A 182 -2.44 8.52 -4.24
CA GLY A 182 -2.37 8.01 -5.60
C GLY A 182 -3.72 8.05 -6.33
N ILE A 183 -4.79 7.54 -5.69
CA ILE A 183 -6.14 7.51 -6.25
C ILE A 183 -6.65 8.93 -6.50
N ALA A 184 -6.55 9.80 -5.49
CA ALA A 184 -7.03 11.18 -5.61
C ALA A 184 -6.27 11.96 -6.68
N PHE A 185 -4.96 11.78 -6.78
CA PHE A 185 -4.16 12.42 -7.82
C PHE A 185 -4.62 12.00 -9.23
N ALA A 186 -4.78 10.69 -9.45
CA ALA A 186 -5.25 10.18 -10.74
C ALA A 186 -6.65 10.71 -11.09
N ILE A 187 -7.60 10.58 -10.16
CA ILE A 187 -8.99 10.97 -10.36
C ILE A 187 -9.10 12.49 -10.55
N LYS A 188 -8.51 13.29 -9.66
CA LYS A 188 -8.62 14.75 -9.73
C LYS A 188 -7.92 15.38 -10.93
N THR A 189 -6.90 14.69 -11.47
CA THR A 189 -6.24 15.13 -12.70
C THR A 189 -7.08 14.84 -13.93
N LEU A 190 -7.77 13.69 -14.00
CA LEU A 190 -8.54 13.26 -15.16
C LEU A 190 -10.01 13.69 -15.10
N ARG A 191 -10.60 13.70 -13.93
CA ARG A 191 -12.02 13.99 -13.67
C ARG A 191 -12.13 14.86 -12.40
N PRO A 192 -11.83 16.18 -12.50
CA PRO A 192 -11.79 17.09 -11.33
C PRO A 192 -13.11 17.17 -10.55
N GLU A 193 -14.24 16.93 -11.22
CA GLU A 193 -15.58 16.93 -10.65
C GLU A 193 -15.85 15.76 -9.70
N VAL A 194 -15.22 14.61 -9.89
CA VAL A 194 -15.41 13.43 -9.05
C VAL A 194 -14.90 13.71 -7.63
N LYS A 195 -15.74 13.48 -6.64
CA LYS A 195 -15.38 13.69 -5.24
C LYS A 195 -14.54 12.53 -4.72
N VAL A 196 -13.51 12.83 -3.93
CA VAL A 196 -12.71 11.80 -3.25
C VAL A 196 -12.73 12.06 -1.76
N TYR A 197 -13.23 11.08 -1.02
CA TYR A 197 -13.34 11.11 0.44
C TYR A 197 -12.38 10.15 1.10
N GLY A 198 -11.67 10.60 2.12
CA GLY A 198 -10.85 9.75 2.98
C GLY A 198 -11.62 9.33 4.22
N VAL A 199 -11.53 8.07 4.60
CA VAL A 199 -12.17 7.52 5.82
C VAL A 199 -11.11 6.88 6.70
N GLN A 200 -11.15 7.21 7.99
CA GLN A 200 -10.31 6.59 9.02
C GLN A 200 -11.16 6.01 10.14
N ALA A 201 -10.65 4.99 10.81
CA ALA A 201 -11.27 4.50 12.04
C ALA A 201 -11.15 5.55 13.16
N GLU A 202 -12.18 5.71 13.97
CA GLU A 202 -12.20 6.64 15.12
C GLU A 202 -11.08 6.35 16.13
N GLY A 203 -10.72 5.08 16.30
CA GLY A 203 -9.61 4.65 17.16
C GLY A 203 -8.21 4.94 16.61
N ALA A 204 -8.07 5.37 15.35
CA ALA A 204 -6.78 5.67 14.71
C ALA A 204 -6.87 6.87 13.75
N PRO A 205 -7.30 8.07 14.20
CA PRO A 205 -7.62 9.20 13.33
C PRO A 205 -6.41 10.11 13.04
N SER A 206 -5.21 9.55 12.89
CA SER A 206 -3.97 10.34 12.79
C SER A 206 -3.98 11.33 11.62
N MET A 207 -4.42 10.92 10.44
CA MET A 207 -4.47 11.82 9.28
C MET A 207 -5.56 12.88 9.43
N TYR A 208 -6.73 12.50 9.91
CA TYR A 208 -7.81 13.44 10.21
C TYR A 208 -7.32 14.52 11.18
N ARG A 209 -6.70 14.12 12.28
CA ARG A 209 -6.14 15.05 13.27
C ARG A 209 -4.99 15.87 12.70
N SER A 210 -4.10 15.27 11.92
CA SER A 210 -2.99 15.98 11.28
C SER A 210 -3.47 17.14 10.40
N LEU A 211 -4.55 16.93 9.63
CA LEU A 211 -5.15 17.95 8.79
C LEU A 211 -5.82 19.06 9.59
N HIS A 212 -6.55 18.72 10.67
CA HIS A 212 -7.28 19.70 11.48
C HIS A 212 -6.36 20.50 12.42
N GLU A 213 -5.34 19.84 12.97
CA GLU A 213 -4.38 20.47 13.88
C GLU A 213 -3.20 21.13 13.14
N HIS A 214 -3.15 21.03 11.80
CA HIS A 214 -2.04 21.49 10.96
C HIS A 214 -0.67 21.02 11.48
N LYS A 215 -0.63 19.80 12.02
CA LYS A 215 0.55 19.18 12.63
C LYS A 215 0.65 17.73 12.19
N TYR A 216 1.85 17.32 11.77
CA TYR A 216 2.09 15.92 11.45
C TYR A 216 1.98 15.05 12.72
N LEU A 217 1.07 14.10 12.72
CA LEU A 217 0.88 13.09 13.77
C LEU A 217 1.23 11.72 13.22
N SER A 218 2.20 11.06 13.84
CA SER A 218 2.62 9.71 13.44
C SER A 218 1.51 8.69 13.65
N LEU A 219 1.36 7.77 12.71
CA LEU A 219 0.46 6.61 12.80
C LEU A 219 0.85 5.66 13.93
N ILE A 220 2.13 5.58 14.27
CA ILE A 220 2.69 4.61 15.20
C ILE A 220 2.19 4.84 16.61
N HIS A 221 2.00 6.09 17.01
CA HIS A 221 1.56 6.46 18.36
C HIS A 221 0.03 6.46 18.56
N ILE A 222 -0.77 6.14 17.55
CA ILE A 222 -2.24 6.25 17.60
C ILE A 222 -2.91 4.92 17.23
N SER A 223 -2.20 3.97 16.63
CA SER A 223 -2.77 2.68 16.25
C SER A 223 -2.51 1.62 17.32
N GLU A 224 -3.33 1.58 18.35
CA GLU A 224 -3.58 0.29 18.99
C GLU A 224 -4.23 -0.65 17.95
N PRO A 225 -3.99 -1.99 18.01
CA PRO A 225 -4.63 -2.92 17.08
C PRO A 225 -6.14 -2.85 17.29
N THR A 226 -6.78 -1.96 16.58
CA THR A 226 -8.23 -1.83 16.55
C THR A 226 -8.77 -3.11 15.94
N ARG A 227 -9.47 -3.90 16.72
CA ARG A 227 -10.45 -4.84 16.20
C ARG A 227 -11.22 -4.11 15.11
N LEU A 228 -11.24 -4.68 13.90
CA LEU A 228 -12.12 -4.25 12.83
C LEU A 228 -13.53 -4.17 13.41
N ALA A 229 -13.97 -2.97 13.75
CA ALA A 229 -15.36 -2.69 13.80
C ALA A 229 -15.79 -2.69 12.33
N LEU A 230 -16.46 -3.74 11.93
CA LEU A 230 -17.23 -3.78 10.71
C LEU A 230 -18.24 -2.65 10.78
N ILE A 231 -18.05 -1.64 9.96
CA ILE A 231 -19.10 -0.68 9.63
C ILE A 231 -19.84 -1.23 8.41
#